data_b73666c7533c7014ca8e00c3ebad937d
#
_entry.id   b73666c7533c7014ca8e00c3ebad937d
#
_cell.length_a   1.000
_cell.length_b   1.000
_cell.length_c   1.000
_cell.angle_alpha   90.00
_cell.angle_beta   90.00
_cell.angle_gamma   90.00
#
_symmetry.space_group_name_H-M   'P 1'
#
loop_
_entity.id
_entity.type
_entity.pdbx_description
1 polymer ?
#
loop_
_entity_poly.entity_id
_entity_poly.type
_entity_poly.pdbx_seq_one_letter_code
_entity_poly.pdbx_strand_id
1 'polypeptide(L)'
;MSERNDPPREGDEPAGAVAGVADEPGTAAHGGGVAIRDDGGDRPGDGAPQEPSGTNEPPESPGHPDDPDDPDARPDARPDADADPDTEDPRHPQPPTPDDRPHATRAGAPAADASAPAQAGEGAGDPAVPLTEDADPRPGTGKLTGTAEHLIARERQRAESRSRRAAGAALVLVGGVILAVAAFTTPWRVLAAGAPAVAPDPARDFSGAQIARAQAFDAATTLPGYISLGLTVLFAGLLVLTPFAAKVLGVLRGPWWVRVLLGVVVLTAITEVLRWPLGMWFETILRDYGLSTQDWAGWTADRLKNTGVSVLLTAVMLLALVALARRVRRWWIPAAVGAFALTLGVSYVYPVVFEPLFNDFTSMPQGSLRSELLAMAERDGVPVEDVLVADASRRTTALNAYVSGFGATRRIVVYDTLLKAPESEVELVVAHELGHAKHADVLDGTLLGGLLAAFGAIGLFLLVGPLRRRTGIASVADPRAIGVLMGLMTLASLVSDPAQNLITRHVEARADVHALDLTRDPATFVAMQKRLAITNISDLSPDAVEYVLYASHPSSPERIALARSWARLNGVPEP
;
A
#
# COMPACT_ATOMS: atom_id res chain seq x y z
N MET A 1 0.19 -67.03 -7.74
CA MET A 1 -0.76 -66.00 -8.08
C MET A 1 -0.23 -64.74 -7.41
N SER A 2 0.40 -63.93 -8.25
CA SER A 2 1.18 -62.78 -7.89
C SER A 2 0.35 -61.55 -8.24
N GLU A 3 -0.06 -60.74 -7.28
CA GLU A 3 -0.62 -59.41 -7.51
C GLU A 3 0.47 -58.37 -7.31
N ARG A 4 0.78 -57.67 -8.40
CA ARG A 4 1.64 -56.50 -8.44
C ARG A 4 0.83 -55.30 -8.01
N ASN A 5 1.27 -54.61 -6.99
CA ASN A 5 0.87 -53.27 -6.67
C ASN A 5 1.68 -52.27 -7.53
N ASP A 6 1.02 -51.62 -8.45
CA ASP A 6 1.52 -50.42 -9.13
C ASP A 6 1.25 -49.20 -8.26
N PRO A 7 2.19 -48.22 -8.20
CA PRO A 7 1.98 -46.95 -7.49
C PRO A 7 1.09 -46.00 -8.32
N PRO A 8 0.30 -45.11 -7.67
CA PRO A 8 -0.55 -44.18 -8.37
C PRO A 8 0.27 -43.05 -9.01
N ARG A 9 -0.16 -42.68 -10.21
CA ARG A 9 0.36 -41.61 -11.06
C ARG A 9 0.11 -40.26 -10.38
N GLU A 10 1.13 -39.41 -10.37
CA GLU A 10 1.07 -37.98 -10.10
C GLU A 10 0.03 -37.33 -11.02
N GLY A 11 -0.92 -36.66 -10.40
CA GLY A 11 -1.91 -35.82 -11.06
C GLY A 11 -1.63 -34.37 -10.76
N ASP A 12 -1.60 -33.58 -11.79
CA ASP A 12 -1.41 -32.15 -11.95
C ASP A 12 -1.88 -31.28 -10.77
N GLU A 13 -0.93 -30.60 -10.12
CA GLU A 13 -1.19 -29.44 -9.30
C GLU A 13 -1.33 -28.20 -10.20
N PRO A 14 -2.38 -27.37 -10.02
CA PRO A 14 -2.40 -26.05 -10.64
C PRO A 14 -1.52 -25.10 -9.82
N ALA A 15 -0.44 -24.65 -10.43
CA ALA A 15 0.38 -23.54 -9.95
C ALA A 15 -0.47 -22.26 -9.88
N GLY A 16 -0.71 -21.76 -8.68
CA GLY A 16 -1.34 -20.46 -8.43
C GLY A 16 -0.76 -19.81 -7.20
N ALA A 17 0.29 -19.04 -7.39
CA ALA A 17 0.92 -18.26 -6.32
C ALA A 17 0.61 -16.78 -6.48
N VAL A 18 0.26 -16.09 -5.40
CA VAL A 18 0.08 -14.63 -5.38
C VAL A 18 0.53 -14.00 -4.06
N ALA A 19 1.28 -12.89 -4.19
CA ALA A 19 2.07 -12.20 -3.18
C ALA A 19 1.30 -11.32 -2.20
N GLY A 20 1.79 -11.24 -0.98
CA GLY A 20 1.43 -10.28 0.05
C GLY A 20 1.99 -8.91 -0.21
N VAL A 21 1.18 -7.95 0.12
CA VAL A 21 1.65 -6.60 0.32
C VAL A 21 2.45 -6.62 1.62
N ALA A 22 3.77 -6.50 1.53
CA ALA A 22 4.59 -6.24 2.69
C ALA A 22 4.09 -4.94 3.33
N ASP A 23 3.72 -4.97 4.60
CA ASP A 23 3.45 -3.77 5.38
C ASP A 23 4.69 -2.89 5.32
N GLU A 24 4.57 -1.71 4.70
CA GLU A 24 5.64 -0.73 4.70
C GLU A 24 5.92 -0.31 6.14
N PRO A 25 7.18 -0.32 6.58
CA PRO A 25 7.55 0.29 7.85
C PRO A 25 7.52 1.81 7.69
N GLY A 26 6.41 2.43 8.00
CA GLY A 26 6.32 3.89 7.89
C GLY A 26 4.93 4.48 8.09
N THR A 27 3.91 3.67 8.27
CA THR A 27 2.55 4.15 8.53
C THR A 27 1.93 3.57 9.80
N ALA A 28 2.73 3.15 10.76
CA ALA A 28 2.24 2.93 12.11
C ALA A 28 2.07 4.29 12.79
N ALA A 29 0.87 4.62 13.11
CA ALA A 29 0.36 5.75 13.85
C ALA A 29 -0.41 6.77 12.99
N HIS A 30 -1.65 6.47 12.72
CA HIS A 30 -2.70 7.44 12.52
C HIS A 30 -3.88 7.02 13.36
N GLY A 31 -4.03 7.67 14.48
CA GLY A 31 -5.22 7.55 15.25
C GLY A 31 -5.18 8.42 16.48
N GLY A 32 -6.00 9.40 16.56
CA GLY A 32 -6.28 10.21 17.70
C GLY A 32 -7.74 10.63 17.69
N GLY A 33 -8.56 10.19 18.64
CA GLY A 33 -9.94 10.55 18.85
C GLY A 33 -10.06 11.73 19.80
N VAL A 34 -10.80 12.75 19.38
CA VAL A 34 -11.26 13.84 20.27
C VAL A 34 -12.50 13.35 21.00
N ALA A 35 -12.39 13.12 22.30
CA ALA A 35 -13.53 12.96 23.17
C ALA A 35 -14.14 14.34 23.46
N ILE A 36 -15.35 14.57 22.98
CA ILE A 36 -16.20 15.66 23.44
C ILE A 36 -16.70 15.27 24.84
N ARG A 37 -16.18 15.94 25.86
CA ARG A 37 -16.79 15.91 27.20
C ARG A 37 -17.97 16.85 27.20
N ASP A 38 -19.12 16.30 27.48
CA ASP A 38 -20.33 17.03 27.84
C ASP A 38 -20.21 17.40 29.33
N ASP A 39 -20.17 18.70 29.61
CA ASP A 39 -20.20 19.28 30.96
C ASP A 39 -21.65 19.36 31.43
N GLY A 40 -22.02 18.55 32.40
CA GLY A 40 -23.25 18.69 33.18
C GLY A 40 -22.92 18.92 34.67
N GLY A 41 -23.14 20.13 35.13
CA GLY A 41 -22.72 20.60 36.44
C GLY A 41 -23.39 19.96 37.65
N ASP A 42 -22.73 20.09 38.77
CA ASP A 42 -23.27 20.69 40.02
C ASP A 42 -22.16 20.93 41.06
N ARG A 43 -22.13 22.13 41.64
CA ARG A 43 -21.46 22.52 42.88
C ARG A 43 -22.53 22.52 44.00
N PRO A 44 -22.24 22.57 45.36
CA PRO A 44 -21.06 23.13 46.03
C PRO A 44 -20.63 22.40 47.33
N GLY A 45 -19.51 22.85 47.94
CA GLY A 45 -19.26 22.58 49.38
C GLY A 45 -17.82 22.75 49.88
N ASP A 46 -17.59 23.90 50.51
CA ASP A 46 -16.47 24.40 51.29
C ASP A 46 -15.64 23.40 52.14
N GLY A 47 -14.35 23.73 52.30
CA GLY A 47 -13.53 23.20 53.40
C GLY A 47 -12.02 23.18 53.18
N ALA A 48 -11.35 24.32 53.31
CA ALA A 48 -9.93 24.36 53.69
C ALA A 48 -9.86 24.29 55.24
N PRO A 49 -8.81 23.79 55.92
CA PRO A 49 -7.58 24.57 56.05
C PRO A 49 -6.24 23.83 56.30
N GLN A 50 -5.17 24.56 56.11
CA GLN A 50 -3.89 24.61 56.87
C GLN A 50 -2.74 23.67 56.49
N GLU A 51 -1.69 24.38 56.04
CA GLU A 51 -0.27 23.99 56.12
C GLU A 51 0.19 23.90 57.59
N PRO A 52 1.32 23.18 57.83
CA PRO A 52 2.45 23.97 58.30
C PRO A 52 3.81 23.65 57.63
N SER A 53 4.54 24.68 57.49
CA SER A 53 5.96 24.90 57.26
C SER A 53 6.92 23.94 57.92
N GLY A 54 8.01 23.59 57.21
CA GLY A 54 9.17 22.92 57.80
C GLY A 54 10.35 22.92 56.82
N THR A 55 11.19 23.90 56.92
CA THR A 55 12.55 24.02 56.41
C THR A 55 13.45 22.88 56.84
N ASN A 56 14.31 22.35 55.95
CA ASN A 56 15.69 22.04 56.27
C ASN A 56 16.54 21.78 55.03
N GLU A 57 17.66 22.47 55.03
CA GLU A 57 18.79 22.43 54.10
C GLU A 57 19.56 21.09 54.14
N PRO A 58 20.47 20.86 53.16
CA PRO A 58 21.21 19.61 52.99
C PRO A 58 22.49 19.56 53.81
N PRO A 59 23.05 18.41 54.13
CA PRO A 59 24.42 18.31 54.58
C PRO A 59 25.41 17.86 53.50
N GLU A 60 26.57 18.41 53.66
CA GLU A 60 27.83 18.37 52.95
C GLU A 60 28.45 16.98 52.77
N SER A 61 29.35 16.91 51.79
CA SER A 61 30.35 15.87 51.55
C SER A 61 31.45 15.82 52.63
N PRO A 62 32.16 14.67 52.79
CA PRO A 62 33.59 14.73 52.87
C PRO A 62 34.30 13.71 51.97
N GLY A 63 35.33 14.06 51.26
CA GLY A 63 36.74 14.05 51.66
C GLY A 63 37.51 12.98 50.92
N HIS A 64 38.35 13.39 49.99
CA HIS A 64 39.47 12.64 49.42
C HIS A 64 40.48 12.23 50.52
N PRO A 65 41.33 11.18 50.29
CA PRO A 65 42.71 11.53 49.96
C PRO A 65 43.45 10.61 48.93
N ASP A 66 44.35 11.24 48.26
CA ASP A 66 45.73 10.92 47.85
C ASP A 66 46.02 9.96 46.69
N ASP A 67 46.53 10.56 45.71
CA ASP A 67 47.55 10.28 44.69
C ASP A 67 48.84 9.69 45.32
N PRO A 68 49.86 9.02 44.63
CA PRO A 68 50.49 9.50 43.41
C PRO A 68 50.95 8.39 42.41
N ASP A 69 51.15 8.71 41.16
CA ASP A 69 52.35 8.52 40.35
C ASP A 69 52.08 8.64 38.85
N ASP A 70 52.45 9.83 38.36
CA ASP A 70 52.84 10.10 36.97
C ASP A 70 54.40 9.99 36.89
N PRO A 71 55.06 9.52 35.83
CA PRO A 71 55.53 10.48 34.86
C PRO A 71 55.69 10.05 33.39
N ASP A 72 55.66 11.09 32.55
CA ASP A 72 56.47 11.42 31.42
C ASP A 72 56.05 11.03 29.99
N ALA A 73 55.68 12.02 29.30
CA ALA A 73 56.38 12.88 28.32
C ALA A 73 56.18 12.52 26.85
N ARG A 74 55.59 13.47 26.20
CA ARG A 74 55.73 13.75 24.75
C ARG A 74 57.18 14.14 24.42
N PRO A 75 57.68 14.16 23.14
CA PRO A 75 57.27 15.21 22.20
C PRO A 75 57.24 14.87 20.69
N ASP A 76 56.59 15.75 19.98
CA ASP A 76 56.70 16.24 18.60
C ASP A 76 57.80 15.71 17.67
N ALA A 77 57.43 15.50 16.38
CA ALA A 77 58.06 16.12 15.22
C ALA A 77 57.43 15.67 13.88
N ARG A 78 56.95 16.63 13.10
CA ARG A 78 57.07 16.64 11.64
C ARG A 78 58.51 17.10 11.27
N PRO A 79 59.08 16.86 10.08
CA PRO A 79 58.65 17.45 8.83
C PRO A 79 58.91 16.67 7.49
N ASP A 80 58.24 17.12 6.47
CA ASP A 80 58.63 17.41 5.08
C ASP A 80 59.39 16.44 4.16
N ALA A 81 58.77 16.31 2.97
CA ALA A 81 59.28 16.58 1.62
C ALA A 81 60.00 15.48 0.81
N ASP A 82 59.51 15.39 -0.41
CA ASP A 82 60.21 15.23 -1.70
C ASP A 82 60.46 13.84 -2.31
N ALA A 83 60.03 13.87 -3.59
CA ALA A 83 60.61 13.22 -4.76
C ALA A 83 59.90 11.98 -5.36
N ASP A 84 59.20 12.25 -6.43
CA ASP A 84 59.06 11.50 -7.69
C ASP A 84 60.47 11.14 -8.28
N PRO A 85 60.70 10.25 -9.30
CA PRO A 85 59.78 9.73 -10.31
C PRO A 85 60.01 8.27 -10.82
N ASP A 86 59.16 7.88 -11.79
CA ASP A 86 59.36 6.90 -12.85
C ASP A 86 59.28 5.40 -12.56
N THR A 87 58.22 4.76 -13.07
CA THR A 87 58.31 3.70 -14.11
C THR A 87 56.94 3.36 -14.69
N GLU A 88 56.87 3.60 -15.95
CA GLU A 88 56.13 3.01 -17.11
C GLU A 88 55.06 1.97 -16.89
N ASP A 89 53.90 2.34 -17.45
CA ASP A 89 52.82 1.68 -18.20
C ASP A 89 53.24 0.38 -18.97
N PRO A 90 52.34 -0.60 -19.30
CA PRO A 90 51.29 -0.31 -20.25
C PRO A 90 49.98 -1.17 -20.11
N ARG A 91 48.85 -0.62 -20.52
CA ARG A 91 47.78 -1.16 -21.39
C ARG A 91 46.34 -0.89 -20.93
N HIS A 92 45.88 0.24 -21.39
CA HIS A 92 44.48 0.47 -21.73
C HIS A 92 44.27 0.28 -23.23
N PRO A 93 43.12 -0.14 -23.69
CA PRO A 93 42.54 0.39 -24.95
C PRO A 93 41.29 1.23 -24.69
N GLN A 94 41.28 2.42 -25.25
CA GLN A 94 40.18 3.39 -25.35
C GLN A 94 39.14 2.95 -26.41
N PRO A 95 37.89 3.47 -26.33
CA PRO A 95 36.85 3.24 -27.31
C PRO A 95 36.97 4.23 -28.50
N PRO A 96 36.50 3.88 -29.71
CA PRO A 96 36.57 4.76 -30.88
C PRO A 96 35.37 5.71 -30.97
N THR A 97 35.68 6.92 -31.40
CA THR A 97 34.80 8.00 -31.82
C THR A 97 34.22 7.76 -33.22
N PRO A 98 33.12 8.45 -33.60
CA PRO A 98 32.37 8.17 -34.81
C PRO A 98 32.85 9.03 -36.01
N ASP A 99 33.06 8.41 -37.15
CA ASP A 99 32.84 8.92 -38.50
C ASP A 99 33.28 7.83 -39.50
N ASP A 100 32.35 7.42 -40.31
CA ASP A 100 32.55 7.24 -41.73
C ASP A 100 31.34 6.55 -42.38
N ARG A 101 30.66 7.33 -43.20
CA ARG A 101 29.75 6.79 -44.18
C ARG A 101 30.53 6.33 -45.40
N PRO A 102 30.04 5.34 -46.13
CA PRO A 102 30.01 5.51 -47.58
C PRO A 102 28.62 5.36 -48.20
N HIS A 103 28.49 6.15 -49.23
CA HIS A 103 27.41 6.29 -50.19
C HIS A 103 27.17 5.07 -51.08
N ALA A 104 25.94 5.08 -51.67
CA ALA A 104 25.48 4.59 -52.96
C ALA A 104 25.23 3.07 -53.06
N THR A 105 24.07 2.67 -53.55
CA THR A 105 23.65 2.83 -54.91
C THR A 105 22.15 2.55 -55.08
N ARG A 106 21.61 3.29 -55.97
CA ARG A 106 20.28 3.45 -56.54
C ARG A 106 20.05 2.43 -57.67
N ALA A 107 18.94 1.70 -57.66
CA ALA A 107 18.24 1.14 -58.84
C ALA A 107 16.91 0.61 -58.34
N GLY A 108 15.78 0.82 -58.90
CA GLY A 108 15.29 1.37 -60.15
C GLY A 108 13.82 1.02 -60.17
N ALA A 109 12.97 1.97 -60.44
CA ALA A 109 11.55 1.76 -60.73
C ALA A 109 11.40 1.12 -62.14
N PRO A 110 10.23 0.61 -62.51
CA PRO A 110 9.49 1.41 -63.47
C PRO A 110 7.99 1.58 -63.18
N ALA A 111 7.53 2.71 -63.67
CA ALA A 111 6.16 3.15 -63.85
C ALA A 111 5.55 2.52 -65.13
N ALA A 112 4.22 2.46 -65.13
CA ALA A 112 3.37 2.49 -66.32
C ALA A 112 2.02 2.99 -65.83
N ASP A 113 1.56 4.13 -66.14
CA ASP A 113 1.15 4.88 -67.32
C ASP A 113 -0.01 4.23 -68.08
N ALA A 114 -1.08 4.96 -68.20
CA ALA A 114 -1.95 5.16 -69.36
C ALA A 114 -3.35 5.56 -68.87
N SER A 115 -3.68 6.85 -68.91
CA SER A 115 -4.27 7.55 -70.08
C SER A 115 -5.76 7.28 -70.31
N ALA A 116 -6.53 8.36 -70.15
CA ALA A 116 -7.86 8.59 -70.76
C ALA A 116 -7.74 8.71 -72.29
N PRO A 117 -8.83 8.60 -73.02
CA PRO A 117 -9.44 9.85 -73.47
C PRO A 117 -10.99 9.83 -73.58
N ALA A 118 -11.49 11.09 -73.74
CA ALA A 118 -12.85 11.47 -74.06
C ALA A 118 -13.16 11.25 -75.52
N GLN A 119 -14.47 11.17 -75.85
CA GLN A 119 -15.16 11.72 -77.06
C GLN A 119 -16.66 11.50 -76.85
N ALA A 120 -17.52 12.51 -76.73
CA ALA A 120 -18.13 13.37 -77.80
C ALA A 120 -19.05 12.59 -78.75
N GLY A 121 -20.32 12.90 -78.75
CA GLY A 121 -21.33 12.49 -79.69
C GLY A 121 -22.59 13.35 -79.56
N GLU A 122 -22.74 14.30 -80.45
CA GLU A 122 -23.88 15.20 -80.63
C GLU A 122 -25.12 14.46 -81.12
N GLY A 123 -26.31 15.07 -80.90
CA GLY A 123 -27.52 14.74 -81.62
C GLY A 123 -28.78 15.32 -81.06
N ALA A 124 -29.08 16.57 -81.42
CA ALA A 124 -30.31 17.20 -81.88
C ALA A 124 -31.70 16.82 -81.31
N GLY A 125 -32.47 17.89 -81.03
CA GLY A 125 -33.89 17.91 -81.25
C GLY A 125 -34.77 18.46 -80.12
N ASP A 126 -35.06 19.75 -80.16
CA ASP A 126 -36.11 20.53 -79.48
C ASP A 126 -37.49 20.03 -79.87
N PRO A 127 -38.62 20.24 -79.15
CA PRO A 127 -39.07 21.56 -78.77
C PRO A 127 -39.69 21.73 -77.38
N ALA A 128 -39.79 22.98 -76.99
CA ALA A 128 -40.36 23.59 -75.80
C ALA A 128 -41.81 23.16 -75.46
N VAL A 129 -42.10 22.94 -74.14
CA VAL A 129 -43.42 23.05 -73.54
C VAL A 129 -43.30 23.87 -72.23
N PRO A 130 -44.23 24.79 -71.98
CA PRO A 130 -44.05 25.92 -71.06
C PRO A 130 -44.13 25.52 -69.59
N LEU A 131 -43.34 26.25 -68.81
CA LEU A 131 -43.36 26.27 -67.34
C LEU A 131 -44.70 26.77 -66.83
N THR A 132 -45.46 25.94 -66.14
CA THR A 132 -46.46 26.38 -65.17
C THR A 132 -45.86 26.34 -63.79
N GLU A 133 -45.66 27.51 -63.18
CA GLU A 133 -45.51 27.76 -61.75
C GLU A 133 -46.71 27.14 -61.04
N ASP A 134 -46.44 26.35 -60.06
CA ASP A 134 -47.12 26.01 -58.80
C ASP A 134 -46.86 24.55 -58.47
N ALA A 135 -45.76 24.25 -57.78
CA ALA A 135 -45.60 23.02 -57.03
C ALA A 135 -45.20 23.39 -55.59
N ASP A 136 -46.25 23.30 -54.77
CA ASP A 136 -46.26 23.29 -53.32
C ASP A 136 -45.02 22.57 -52.69
N PRO A 137 -44.31 23.16 -51.74
CA PRO A 137 -43.17 22.49 -51.09
C PRO A 137 -43.69 21.31 -50.29
N ARG A 138 -43.31 20.13 -50.71
CA ARG A 138 -43.64 18.87 -50.02
C ARG A 138 -43.25 18.89 -48.54
N PRO A 139 -44.17 18.82 -47.56
CA PRO A 139 -43.84 18.66 -46.17
C PRO A 139 -43.56 17.18 -45.91
N GLY A 140 -42.31 16.75 -45.87
CA GLY A 140 -42.08 15.33 -45.65
C GLY A 140 -40.69 14.92 -45.10
N THR A 141 -39.66 15.69 -45.27
CA THR A 141 -38.32 15.25 -44.87
C THR A 141 -37.89 15.68 -43.47
N GLY A 142 -38.47 16.74 -42.89
CA GLY A 142 -38.14 17.22 -41.55
C GLY A 142 -38.71 16.38 -40.41
N LYS A 143 -39.89 15.71 -40.62
CA LYS A 143 -40.51 14.88 -39.56
C LYS A 143 -39.91 13.49 -39.45
N LEU A 144 -39.33 12.94 -40.52
CA LEU A 144 -38.68 11.62 -40.52
C LEU A 144 -37.33 11.63 -39.83
N THR A 145 -36.55 12.70 -39.97
CA THR A 145 -35.26 12.88 -39.28
C THR A 145 -35.42 13.03 -37.77
N GLY A 146 -36.38 13.82 -37.29
CA GLY A 146 -36.69 13.97 -35.86
C GLY A 146 -37.17 12.67 -35.22
N THR A 147 -37.99 11.87 -35.93
CA THR A 147 -38.48 10.57 -35.42
C THR A 147 -37.34 9.55 -35.34
N ALA A 148 -36.44 9.51 -36.31
CA ALA A 148 -35.28 8.60 -36.28
C ALA A 148 -34.29 8.98 -35.15
N GLU A 149 -34.03 10.27 -34.96
CA GLU A 149 -33.21 10.75 -33.86
C GLU A 149 -33.82 10.41 -32.49
N HIS A 150 -35.11 10.57 -32.31
CA HIS A 150 -35.81 10.17 -31.09
C HIS A 150 -35.75 8.66 -30.83
N LEU A 151 -35.89 7.83 -31.86
CA LEU A 151 -35.76 6.37 -31.73
C LEU A 151 -34.34 5.96 -31.34
N ILE A 152 -33.31 6.52 -31.99
CA ILE A 152 -31.91 6.28 -31.67
C ILE A 152 -31.61 6.73 -30.21
N ALA A 153 -32.12 7.88 -29.79
CA ALA A 153 -31.95 8.36 -28.41
C ALA A 153 -32.59 7.42 -27.38
N ARG A 154 -33.83 6.95 -27.67
CA ARG A 154 -34.51 5.97 -26.80
C ARG A 154 -33.80 4.62 -26.74
N GLU A 155 -33.26 4.13 -27.85
CA GLU A 155 -32.47 2.90 -27.85
C GLU A 155 -31.17 3.04 -27.08
N ARG A 156 -30.47 4.16 -27.22
CA ARG A 156 -29.26 4.48 -26.41
C ARG A 156 -29.61 4.51 -24.92
N GLN A 157 -30.70 5.17 -24.54
CA GLN A 157 -31.15 5.24 -23.14
C GLN A 157 -31.51 3.88 -22.59
N ARG A 158 -32.26 3.04 -23.36
CA ARG A 158 -32.58 1.65 -22.98
C ARG A 158 -31.35 0.77 -22.82
N ALA A 159 -30.33 0.95 -23.68
CA ALA A 159 -29.09 0.20 -23.62
C ALA A 159 -28.21 0.65 -22.44
N GLU A 160 -28.21 1.95 -22.10
CA GLU A 160 -27.54 2.46 -20.89
C GLU A 160 -28.20 1.95 -19.62
N SER A 161 -29.55 2.01 -19.55
CA SER A 161 -30.30 1.48 -18.39
C SER A 161 -30.10 -0.02 -18.19
N ARG A 162 -30.04 -0.81 -19.28
CA ARG A 162 -29.71 -2.25 -19.21
C ARG A 162 -28.31 -2.48 -18.70
N SER A 163 -27.31 -1.70 -19.18
CA SER A 163 -25.92 -1.80 -18.72
C SER A 163 -25.79 -1.43 -17.23
N ARG A 164 -26.50 -0.39 -16.76
CA ARG A 164 -26.50 0.00 -15.34
C ARG A 164 -27.16 -1.06 -14.45
N ARG A 165 -28.26 -1.69 -14.88
CA ARG A 165 -28.89 -2.82 -14.16
C ARG A 165 -27.95 -4.02 -14.09
N ALA A 166 -27.28 -4.35 -15.18
CA ALA A 166 -26.28 -5.44 -15.21
C ALA A 166 -25.09 -5.14 -14.27
N ALA A 167 -24.59 -3.90 -14.28
CA ALA A 167 -23.54 -3.48 -13.36
C ALA A 167 -24.00 -3.51 -11.89
N GLY A 168 -25.23 -3.10 -11.59
CA GLY A 168 -25.80 -3.23 -10.25
C GLY A 168 -25.90 -4.68 -9.78
N ALA A 169 -26.37 -5.59 -10.66
CA ALA A 169 -26.40 -7.02 -10.35
C ALA A 169 -24.99 -7.60 -10.16
N ALA A 170 -24.02 -7.21 -11.00
CA ALA A 170 -22.62 -7.61 -10.85
C ALA A 170 -22.00 -7.09 -9.55
N LEU A 171 -22.31 -5.85 -9.15
CA LEU A 171 -21.85 -5.27 -7.87
C LEU A 171 -22.35 -6.09 -6.69
N VAL A 172 -23.64 -6.45 -6.68
CA VAL A 172 -24.23 -7.30 -5.62
C VAL A 172 -23.58 -8.69 -5.60
N LEU A 173 -23.36 -9.29 -6.78
CA LEU A 173 -22.71 -10.59 -6.89
C LEU A 173 -21.27 -10.55 -6.36
N VAL A 174 -20.46 -9.60 -6.84
CA VAL A 174 -19.06 -9.45 -6.40
C VAL A 174 -19.00 -9.11 -4.92
N GLY A 175 -19.89 -8.24 -4.42
CA GLY A 175 -20.01 -7.96 -2.99
C GLY A 175 -20.35 -9.21 -2.16
N GLY A 176 -21.27 -10.05 -2.66
CA GLY A 176 -21.57 -11.35 -2.04
C GLY A 176 -20.37 -12.30 -2.04
N VAL A 177 -19.58 -12.33 -3.12
CA VAL A 177 -18.35 -13.12 -3.19
C VAL A 177 -17.30 -12.59 -2.21
N ILE A 178 -17.10 -11.27 -2.11
CA ILE A 178 -16.20 -10.64 -1.12
C ILE A 178 -16.59 -11.07 0.29
N LEU A 179 -17.86 -10.95 0.66
CA LEU A 179 -18.36 -11.34 1.98
C LEU A 179 -18.16 -12.85 2.23
N ALA A 180 -18.39 -13.69 1.22
CA ALA A 180 -18.18 -15.13 1.34
C ALA A 180 -16.67 -15.44 1.52
N VAL A 181 -15.79 -14.87 0.68
CA VAL A 181 -14.34 -15.06 0.83
C VAL A 181 -13.90 -14.62 2.23
N ALA A 182 -14.24 -13.40 2.65
CA ALA A 182 -13.90 -12.89 3.98
C ALA A 182 -14.44 -13.79 5.10
N ALA A 183 -15.68 -14.30 4.98
CA ALA A 183 -16.26 -15.17 5.99
C ALA A 183 -15.56 -16.54 6.12
N PHE A 184 -15.07 -17.10 5.01
CA PHE A 184 -14.49 -18.44 4.98
C PHE A 184 -12.97 -18.44 5.15
N THR A 185 -12.24 -17.39 4.74
CA THR A 185 -10.78 -17.33 4.86
C THR A 185 -10.32 -16.68 6.18
N THR A 186 -11.16 -15.82 6.79
CA THR A 186 -10.81 -15.19 8.07
C THR A 186 -10.94 -16.19 9.22
N PRO A 187 -9.90 -16.37 10.04
CA PRO A 187 -9.92 -17.25 11.20
C PRO A 187 -10.65 -16.58 12.40
N TRP A 188 -11.98 -16.50 12.33
CA TRP A 188 -12.81 -15.85 13.37
C TRP A 188 -12.62 -16.43 14.78
N ARG A 189 -12.03 -17.61 14.89
CA ARG A 189 -11.64 -18.24 16.15
C ARG A 189 -10.28 -18.88 15.96
N VAL A 190 -9.30 -18.40 16.67
CA VAL A 190 -7.91 -18.88 16.58
C VAL A 190 -7.59 -19.94 17.65
N LEU A 191 -8.28 -19.94 18.78
CA LEU A 191 -8.19 -20.97 19.81
C LEU A 191 -9.43 -21.87 19.79
N ALA A 192 -9.29 -23.09 20.30
CA ALA A 192 -10.39 -24.04 20.42
C ALA A 192 -11.55 -23.48 21.25
N ALA A 193 -12.78 -23.92 20.94
CA ALA A 193 -13.94 -23.52 21.72
C ALA A 193 -13.79 -23.95 23.17
N GLY A 194 -14.01 -23.01 24.12
CA GLY A 194 -13.85 -23.26 25.55
C GLY A 194 -12.42 -23.04 26.07
N ALA A 195 -11.49 -22.52 25.23
CA ALA A 195 -10.18 -22.12 25.72
C ALA A 195 -10.30 -21.11 26.87
N PRO A 196 -9.47 -21.24 27.92
CA PRO A 196 -9.46 -20.29 29.03
C PRO A 196 -9.08 -18.89 28.53
N ALA A 197 -9.99 -17.94 28.63
CA ALA A 197 -9.70 -16.57 28.24
C ALA A 197 -8.88 -15.84 29.30
N VAL A 198 -7.80 -15.18 28.91
CA VAL A 198 -7.05 -14.23 29.72
C VAL A 198 -7.38 -12.83 29.21
N ALA A 199 -7.70 -11.91 30.10
CA ALA A 199 -7.93 -10.52 29.72
C ALA A 199 -6.58 -9.81 29.46
N PRO A 200 -6.49 -8.94 28.46
CA PRO A 200 -5.35 -8.04 28.28
C PRO A 200 -5.19 -7.14 29.51
N ASP A 201 -3.97 -7.02 30.02
CA ASP A 201 -3.64 -6.15 31.15
C ASP A 201 -2.27 -5.50 30.94
N PRO A 202 -2.23 -4.28 30.40
CA PRO A 202 -0.97 -3.55 30.21
C PRO A 202 -0.18 -3.37 31.50
N ALA A 203 -0.85 -3.16 32.65
CA ALA A 203 -0.18 -2.91 33.92
C ALA A 203 0.54 -4.16 34.49
N ARG A 204 0.10 -5.34 34.09
CA ARG A 204 0.79 -6.60 34.40
C ARG A 204 2.12 -6.74 33.65
N ASP A 205 2.17 -6.26 32.43
CA ASP A 205 3.24 -6.58 31.48
C ASP A 205 4.24 -5.44 31.26
N PHE A 206 3.82 -4.21 31.49
CA PHE A 206 4.61 -3.01 31.24
C PHE A 206 4.69 -2.14 32.49
N SER A 207 5.83 -1.49 32.68
CA SER A 207 5.98 -0.51 33.76
C SER A 207 5.15 0.75 33.48
N GLY A 208 4.81 1.50 34.55
CA GLY A 208 4.10 2.77 34.39
C GLY A 208 4.83 3.77 33.49
N ALA A 209 6.18 3.77 33.49
CA ALA A 209 6.97 4.62 32.60
C ALA A 209 6.84 4.22 31.12
N GLN A 210 6.78 2.92 30.82
CA GLN A 210 6.59 2.40 29.46
C GLN A 210 5.18 2.74 28.95
N ILE A 211 4.16 2.54 29.78
CA ILE A 211 2.77 2.90 29.45
C ILE A 211 2.68 4.41 29.20
N ALA A 212 3.24 5.24 30.09
CA ALA A 212 3.22 6.69 29.94
C ALA A 212 3.95 7.15 28.65
N ARG A 213 5.07 6.48 28.27
CA ARG A 213 5.79 6.78 27.03
C ARG A 213 4.94 6.44 25.79
N ALA A 214 4.28 5.29 25.78
CA ALA A 214 3.39 4.87 24.70
C ALA A 214 2.22 5.84 24.54
N GLN A 215 1.56 6.22 25.64
CA GLN A 215 0.48 7.20 25.64
C GLN A 215 0.94 8.60 25.19
N ALA A 216 2.15 9.03 25.60
CA ALA A 216 2.69 10.32 25.16
C ALA A 216 3.01 10.34 23.66
N PHE A 217 3.50 9.24 23.12
CA PHE A 217 3.74 9.07 21.70
C PHE A 217 2.44 9.07 20.91
N ASP A 218 1.45 8.30 21.36
CA ASP A 218 0.11 8.28 20.78
C ASP A 218 -0.52 9.68 20.76
N ALA A 219 -0.55 10.38 21.88
CA ALA A 219 -1.05 11.74 21.97
C ALA A 219 -0.32 12.73 21.04
N ALA A 220 1.00 12.55 20.84
CA ALA A 220 1.78 13.40 19.93
C ALA A 220 1.42 13.16 18.46
N THR A 221 1.15 11.91 18.08
CA THR A 221 0.83 11.51 16.69
C THR A 221 -0.65 11.68 16.33
N THR A 222 -1.52 11.70 17.31
CA THR A 222 -2.99 11.89 17.21
C THR A 222 -3.38 13.12 16.39
N LEU A 223 -2.94 14.30 16.78
CA LEU A 223 -3.36 15.54 16.14
C LEU A 223 -2.92 15.65 14.67
N PRO A 224 -1.63 15.42 14.29
CA PRO A 224 -1.23 15.41 12.89
C PRO A 224 -1.95 14.33 12.07
N GLY A 225 -2.26 13.19 12.68
CA GLY A 225 -3.03 12.10 12.07
C GLY A 225 -4.44 12.55 11.67
N TYR A 226 -5.21 13.11 12.59
CA TYR A 226 -6.57 13.57 12.28
C TYR A 226 -6.61 14.76 11.33
N ILE A 227 -5.65 15.68 11.41
CA ILE A 227 -5.55 16.74 10.41
C ILE A 227 -5.31 16.15 9.02
N SER A 228 -4.42 15.14 8.92
CA SER A 228 -4.15 14.43 7.65
C SER A 228 -5.41 13.73 7.11
N LEU A 229 -6.15 13.03 7.96
CA LEU A 229 -7.43 12.41 7.61
C LEU A 229 -8.44 13.46 7.15
N GLY A 230 -8.62 14.54 7.91
CA GLY A 230 -9.52 15.65 7.58
C GLY A 230 -9.20 16.27 6.23
N LEU A 231 -7.91 16.55 5.95
CA LEU A 231 -7.46 17.07 4.66
C LEU A 231 -7.70 16.06 3.53
N THR A 232 -7.50 14.77 3.78
CA THR A 232 -7.75 13.70 2.81
C THR A 232 -9.23 13.64 2.44
N VAL A 233 -10.12 13.61 3.43
CA VAL A 233 -11.57 13.61 3.23
C VAL A 233 -12.04 14.88 2.52
N LEU A 234 -11.54 16.04 2.98
CA LEU A 234 -11.88 17.33 2.39
C LEU A 234 -11.46 17.42 0.93
N PHE A 235 -10.22 17.02 0.61
CA PHE A 235 -9.70 17.07 -0.74
C PHE A 235 -10.41 16.05 -1.65
N ALA A 236 -10.62 14.82 -1.20
CA ALA A 236 -11.42 13.83 -1.94
C ALA A 236 -12.84 14.32 -2.18
N GLY A 237 -13.48 14.91 -1.16
CA GLY A 237 -14.80 15.56 -1.29
C GLY A 237 -14.80 16.70 -2.31
N LEU A 238 -13.78 17.55 -2.30
CA LEU A 238 -13.60 18.63 -3.28
C LEU A 238 -13.51 18.09 -4.71
N LEU A 239 -12.76 17.01 -4.92
CA LEU A 239 -12.62 16.36 -6.23
C LEU A 239 -13.93 15.73 -6.72
N VAL A 240 -14.72 15.13 -5.82
CA VAL A 240 -15.92 14.35 -6.16
C VAL A 240 -17.18 15.20 -6.23
N LEU A 241 -17.32 16.23 -5.36
CA LEU A 241 -18.55 16.98 -5.19
C LEU A 241 -18.58 18.33 -5.90
N THR A 242 -17.42 18.79 -6.44
CA THR A 242 -17.31 20.10 -7.07
C THR A 242 -16.65 20.01 -8.45
N PRO A 243 -16.75 21.08 -9.29
CA PRO A 243 -16.05 21.12 -10.57
C PRO A 243 -14.54 21.48 -10.44
N PHE A 244 -13.95 21.44 -9.24
CA PHE A 244 -12.57 21.84 -8.99
C PHE A 244 -11.58 21.08 -9.89
N ALA A 245 -11.61 19.75 -9.86
CA ALA A 245 -10.74 18.92 -10.69
C ALA A 245 -10.90 19.21 -12.19
N ALA A 246 -12.15 19.34 -12.67
CA ALA A 246 -12.43 19.65 -14.07
C ALA A 246 -11.88 21.03 -14.50
N LYS A 247 -11.89 22.03 -13.60
CA LYS A 247 -11.29 23.35 -13.84
C LYS A 247 -9.77 23.28 -13.87
N VAL A 248 -9.14 22.67 -12.88
CA VAL A 248 -7.68 22.50 -12.79
C VAL A 248 -7.17 21.72 -14.01
N LEU A 249 -7.76 20.57 -14.31
CA LEU A 249 -7.33 19.72 -15.42
C LEU A 249 -7.76 20.26 -16.79
N GLY A 250 -8.70 21.19 -16.82
CA GLY A 250 -9.16 21.87 -18.05
C GLY A 250 -8.11 22.71 -18.74
N VAL A 251 -7.08 23.19 -18.02
CA VAL A 251 -5.96 23.98 -18.55
C VAL A 251 -4.93 23.10 -19.30
N LEU A 252 -4.94 21.79 -19.04
CA LEU A 252 -4.00 20.84 -19.63
C LEU A 252 -4.29 20.67 -21.13
N ARG A 253 -3.24 20.82 -21.94
CA ARG A 253 -3.28 20.71 -23.42
C ARG A 253 -2.60 19.43 -23.88
N GLY A 254 -2.90 18.99 -25.09
CA GLY A 254 -2.31 17.81 -25.71
C GLY A 254 -3.29 16.65 -25.89
N PRO A 255 -2.80 15.51 -26.40
CA PRO A 255 -3.61 14.31 -26.59
C PRO A 255 -4.14 13.78 -25.25
N TRP A 256 -5.21 13.01 -25.33
CA TRP A 256 -5.93 12.55 -24.12
C TRP A 256 -5.03 11.82 -23.10
N TRP A 257 -4.10 11.00 -23.54
CA TRP A 257 -3.21 10.23 -22.68
C TRP A 257 -2.20 11.12 -21.93
N VAL A 258 -1.66 12.15 -22.59
CA VAL A 258 -0.80 13.16 -21.93
C VAL A 258 -1.59 13.90 -20.85
N ARG A 259 -2.86 14.27 -21.16
CA ARG A 259 -3.72 14.95 -20.18
C ARG A 259 -4.05 14.05 -18.98
N VAL A 260 -4.16 12.74 -19.19
CA VAL A 260 -4.31 11.75 -18.09
C VAL A 260 -3.05 11.74 -17.22
N LEU A 261 -1.88 11.54 -17.83
CA LEU A 261 -0.60 11.51 -17.11
C LEU A 261 -0.35 12.80 -16.33
N LEU A 262 -0.43 13.94 -17.01
CA LEU A 262 -0.25 15.23 -16.35
C LEU A 262 -1.31 15.49 -15.28
N GLY A 263 -2.52 15.00 -15.48
CA GLY A 263 -3.61 15.12 -14.51
C GLY A 263 -3.32 14.37 -13.21
N VAL A 264 -2.81 13.14 -13.31
CA VAL A 264 -2.36 12.37 -12.13
C VAL A 264 -1.24 13.11 -11.43
N VAL A 265 -0.19 13.51 -12.15
CA VAL A 265 0.95 14.24 -11.58
C VAL A 265 0.50 15.51 -10.87
N VAL A 266 -0.33 16.35 -11.50
CA VAL A 266 -0.79 17.63 -10.93
C VAL A 266 -1.61 17.40 -9.66
N LEU A 267 -2.57 16.46 -9.69
CA LEU A 267 -3.41 16.21 -8.51
C LEU A 267 -2.61 15.58 -7.37
N THR A 268 -1.71 14.66 -7.67
CA THR A 268 -0.79 14.10 -6.66
C THR A 268 0.12 15.18 -6.10
N ALA A 269 0.70 16.04 -6.94
CA ALA A 269 1.54 17.14 -6.48
C ALA A 269 0.78 18.10 -5.55
N ILE A 270 -0.48 18.43 -5.86
CA ILE A 270 -1.32 19.25 -4.96
C ILE A 270 -1.51 18.54 -3.63
N THR A 271 -1.84 17.25 -3.64
CA THR A 271 -2.01 16.45 -2.42
C THR A 271 -0.72 16.41 -1.61
N GLU A 272 0.42 16.15 -2.26
CA GLU A 272 1.72 16.11 -1.58
C GLU A 272 2.10 17.45 -0.96
N VAL A 273 1.93 18.56 -1.68
CA VAL A 273 2.20 19.91 -1.14
C VAL A 273 1.35 20.20 0.10
N LEU A 274 0.08 19.78 0.11
CA LEU A 274 -0.81 19.96 1.26
C LEU A 274 -0.38 19.07 2.45
N ARG A 275 0.11 17.85 2.21
CA ARG A 275 0.48 16.88 3.24
C ARG A 275 1.95 16.99 3.67
N TRP A 276 2.80 17.70 2.93
CA TRP A 276 4.23 17.82 3.22
C TRP A 276 4.54 18.35 4.62
N PRO A 277 3.93 19.46 5.07
CA PRO A 277 4.16 19.98 6.42
C PRO A 277 3.75 19.00 7.53
N LEU A 278 2.66 18.26 7.31
CA LEU A 278 2.19 17.24 8.26
C LEU A 278 3.15 16.06 8.30
N GLY A 279 3.67 15.63 7.14
CA GLY A 279 4.69 14.60 7.07
C GLY A 279 5.98 14.99 7.79
N MET A 280 6.43 16.24 7.64
CA MET A 280 7.59 16.76 8.39
C MET A 280 7.32 16.81 9.91
N TRP A 281 6.14 17.23 10.32
CA TRP A 281 5.76 17.25 11.73
C TRP A 281 5.77 15.84 12.32
N PHE A 282 5.18 14.87 11.61
CA PHE A 282 5.16 13.48 12.02
C PHE A 282 6.59 12.90 12.11
N GLU A 283 7.42 13.16 11.11
CA GLU A 283 8.83 12.74 11.09
C GLU A 283 9.63 13.35 12.26
N THR A 284 9.34 14.61 12.65
CA THR A 284 9.96 15.23 13.83
C THR A 284 9.60 14.45 15.10
N ILE A 285 8.32 14.06 15.25
CA ILE A 285 7.88 13.24 16.38
C ILE A 285 8.63 11.90 16.39
N LEU A 286 8.71 11.20 15.24
CA LEU A 286 9.44 9.93 15.16
C LEU A 286 10.91 10.06 15.60
N ARG A 287 11.57 11.17 15.25
CA ARG A 287 12.94 11.47 15.66
C ARG A 287 13.06 11.78 17.15
N ASP A 288 12.15 12.59 17.69
CA ASP A 288 12.13 12.96 19.11
C ASP A 288 11.95 11.73 20.01
N TYR A 289 11.20 10.74 19.52
CA TYR A 289 11.03 9.46 20.21
C TYR A 289 12.10 8.41 19.87
N GLY A 290 13.03 8.71 18.94
CA GLY A 290 14.13 7.83 18.56
C GLY A 290 13.74 6.69 17.61
N LEU A 291 12.58 6.78 16.96
CA LEU A 291 12.11 5.78 15.99
C LEU A 291 12.68 5.99 14.60
N SER A 292 12.90 7.24 14.17
CA SER A 292 13.53 7.55 12.89
C SER A 292 15.02 7.82 13.04
N THR A 293 15.81 7.18 12.19
CA THR A 293 17.28 7.36 12.08
C THR A 293 17.66 8.12 10.81
N GLN A 294 16.69 8.42 9.94
CA GLN A 294 16.95 9.11 8.67
C GLN A 294 17.35 10.56 8.88
N ASP A 295 18.23 11.06 8.02
CA ASP A 295 18.37 12.51 7.82
C ASP A 295 17.24 13.07 6.94
N TRP A 296 17.13 14.40 6.87
CA TRP A 296 16.07 15.03 6.07
C TRP A 296 16.20 14.79 4.57
N ALA A 297 17.41 14.56 4.08
CA ALA A 297 17.67 14.26 2.67
C ALA A 297 17.19 12.84 2.33
N GLY A 298 17.50 11.86 3.17
CA GLY A 298 17.03 10.47 3.04
C GLY A 298 15.51 10.39 3.13
N TRP A 299 14.90 11.02 4.13
CA TRP A 299 13.44 11.08 4.27
C TRP A 299 12.76 11.70 3.03
N THR A 300 13.31 12.82 2.53
CA THR A 300 12.80 13.46 1.32
C THR A 300 12.93 12.56 0.10
N ALA A 301 14.07 11.88 -0.05
CA ALA A 301 14.33 10.98 -1.18
C ALA A 301 13.35 9.79 -1.17
N ASP A 302 13.14 9.16 -0.01
CA ASP A 302 12.23 8.03 0.11
C ASP A 302 10.77 8.45 -0.11
N ARG A 303 10.36 9.63 0.40
CA ARG A 303 9.04 10.19 0.11
C ARG A 303 8.82 10.48 -1.38
N LEU A 304 9.84 10.99 -2.08
CA LEU A 304 9.77 11.22 -3.52
C LEU A 304 9.73 9.92 -4.32
N LYS A 305 10.48 8.89 -3.91
CA LYS A 305 10.41 7.55 -4.52
C LYS A 305 9.00 6.96 -4.36
N ASN A 306 8.45 6.98 -3.16
CA ASN A 306 7.09 6.51 -2.87
C ASN A 306 6.04 7.24 -3.72
N THR A 307 6.12 8.57 -3.78
CA THR A 307 5.25 9.39 -4.62
C THR A 307 5.41 9.02 -6.09
N GLY A 308 6.64 8.80 -6.56
CA GLY A 308 6.93 8.38 -7.94
C GLY A 308 6.30 7.03 -8.30
N VAL A 309 6.45 6.03 -7.44
CA VAL A 309 5.83 4.70 -7.60
C VAL A 309 4.30 4.82 -7.61
N SER A 310 3.72 5.57 -6.66
CA SER A 310 2.28 5.81 -6.58
C SER A 310 1.73 6.50 -7.84
N VAL A 311 2.42 7.53 -8.34
CA VAL A 311 2.08 8.22 -9.60
C VAL A 311 2.12 7.25 -10.78
N LEU A 312 3.16 6.42 -10.87
CA LEU A 312 3.32 5.45 -11.95
C LEU A 312 2.15 4.45 -11.97
N LEU A 313 1.88 3.79 -10.84
CA LEU A 313 0.82 2.79 -10.74
C LEU A 313 -0.57 3.40 -10.98
N THR A 314 -0.84 4.56 -10.39
CA THR A 314 -2.09 5.30 -10.59
C THR A 314 -2.26 5.74 -12.04
N ALA A 315 -1.19 6.23 -12.68
CA ALA A 315 -1.22 6.65 -14.07
C ALA A 315 -1.48 5.47 -15.02
N VAL A 316 -0.81 4.33 -14.83
CA VAL A 316 -1.04 3.11 -15.62
C VAL A 316 -2.49 2.66 -15.52
N MET A 317 -3.01 2.58 -14.29
CA MET A 317 -4.39 2.17 -14.04
C MET A 317 -5.40 3.13 -14.67
N LEU A 318 -5.24 4.45 -14.47
CA LEU A 318 -6.19 5.44 -14.98
C LEU A 318 -6.08 5.62 -16.51
N LEU A 319 -4.89 5.46 -17.10
CA LEU A 319 -4.73 5.39 -18.55
C LEU A 319 -5.48 4.21 -19.14
N ALA A 320 -5.33 3.01 -18.57
CA ALA A 320 -6.05 1.82 -19.00
C ALA A 320 -7.57 2.03 -18.87
N LEU A 321 -8.03 2.55 -17.74
CA LEU A 321 -9.45 2.82 -17.47
C LEU A 321 -10.05 3.82 -18.48
N VAL A 322 -9.38 4.95 -18.71
CA VAL A 322 -9.83 5.97 -19.68
C VAL A 322 -9.77 5.41 -21.09
N ALA A 323 -8.74 4.66 -21.48
CA ALA A 323 -8.64 3.99 -22.78
C ALA A 323 -9.79 3.01 -23.01
N LEU A 324 -10.11 2.18 -22.03
CA LEU A 324 -11.26 1.29 -22.07
C LEU A 324 -12.59 2.05 -22.21
N ALA A 325 -12.78 3.10 -21.39
CA ALA A 325 -13.99 3.93 -21.47
C ALA A 325 -14.16 4.64 -22.82
N ARG A 326 -13.05 4.93 -23.53
CA ARG A 326 -13.08 5.53 -24.88
C ARG A 326 -13.38 4.55 -25.99
N ARG A 327 -13.01 3.28 -25.82
CA ARG A 327 -13.07 2.27 -26.89
C ARG A 327 -14.21 1.26 -26.70
N VAL A 328 -14.61 0.98 -25.46
CA VAL A 328 -15.54 -0.10 -25.12
C VAL A 328 -16.80 0.46 -24.47
N ARG A 329 -17.97 0.17 -25.05
CA ARG A 329 -19.25 0.66 -24.51
C ARG A 329 -19.57 0.13 -23.12
N ARG A 330 -19.24 -1.14 -22.83
CA ARG A 330 -19.38 -1.79 -21.52
C ARG A 330 -18.03 -1.87 -20.81
N TRP A 331 -17.29 -0.75 -20.78
CA TRP A 331 -15.94 -0.67 -20.28
C TRP A 331 -15.79 -1.15 -18.82
N TRP A 332 -16.85 -1.08 -18.03
CA TRP A 332 -16.82 -1.51 -16.63
C TRP A 332 -16.52 -3.01 -16.47
N ILE A 333 -16.88 -3.88 -17.45
CA ILE A 333 -16.56 -5.31 -17.42
C ILE A 333 -15.06 -5.55 -17.54
N PRO A 334 -14.38 -5.16 -18.66
CA PRO A 334 -12.93 -5.34 -18.75
C PRO A 334 -12.17 -4.49 -17.73
N ALA A 335 -12.74 -3.39 -17.20
CA ALA A 335 -12.11 -2.64 -16.13
C ALA A 335 -12.12 -3.41 -14.81
N ALA A 336 -13.21 -4.06 -14.44
CA ALA A 336 -13.28 -4.90 -13.25
C ALA A 336 -12.32 -6.10 -13.32
N VAL A 337 -12.32 -6.81 -14.46
CA VAL A 337 -11.38 -7.92 -14.69
C VAL A 337 -9.94 -7.43 -14.69
N GLY A 338 -9.66 -6.29 -15.36
CA GLY A 338 -8.33 -5.71 -15.41
C GLY A 338 -7.84 -5.18 -14.07
N ALA A 339 -8.71 -4.60 -13.24
CA ALA A 339 -8.37 -4.17 -11.88
C ALA A 339 -8.02 -5.38 -11.01
N PHE A 340 -8.81 -6.44 -11.05
CA PHE A 340 -8.50 -7.70 -10.38
C PHE A 340 -7.13 -8.24 -10.81
N ALA A 341 -6.92 -8.41 -12.12
CA ALA A 341 -5.66 -8.93 -12.66
C ALA A 341 -4.45 -8.03 -12.37
N LEU A 342 -4.65 -6.71 -12.36
CA LEU A 342 -3.59 -5.74 -12.01
C LEU A 342 -3.20 -5.88 -10.54
N THR A 343 -4.15 -6.04 -9.63
CA THR A 343 -3.86 -6.28 -8.20
C THR A 343 -3.02 -7.54 -8.04
N LEU A 344 -3.40 -8.65 -8.68
CA LEU A 344 -2.61 -9.87 -8.66
C LEU A 344 -1.22 -9.67 -9.24
N GLY A 345 -1.12 -8.99 -10.38
CA GLY A 345 0.17 -8.74 -11.06
C GLY A 345 1.10 -7.84 -10.24
N VAL A 346 0.59 -6.78 -9.64
CA VAL A 346 1.37 -5.89 -8.76
C VAL A 346 1.85 -6.66 -7.54
N SER A 347 0.98 -7.41 -6.88
CA SER A 347 1.29 -8.23 -5.73
C SER A 347 2.42 -9.23 -6.04
N TYR A 348 2.38 -9.88 -7.22
CA TYR A 348 3.42 -10.80 -7.67
C TYR A 348 4.77 -10.10 -7.96
N VAL A 349 4.73 -8.90 -8.54
CA VAL A 349 5.94 -8.18 -8.98
C VAL A 349 6.58 -7.38 -7.83
N TYR A 350 5.80 -7.04 -6.80
CA TYR A 350 6.21 -6.15 -5.71
C TYR A 350 7.53 -6.57 -5.04
N PRO A 351 7.72 -7.83 -4.60
CA PRO A 351 8.94 -8.26 -3.91
C PRO A 351 10.20 -8.18 -4.77
N VAL A 352 10.05 -8.25 -6.10
CA VAL A 352 11.19 -8.31 -7.03
C VAL A 352 11.56 -6.93 -7.56
N VAL A 353 10.55 -6.05 -7.76
CA VAL A 353 10.76 -4.75 -8.44
C VAL A 353 10.69 -3.58 -7.47
N PHE A 354 9.76 -3.61 -6.50
CA PHE A 354 9.50 -2.46 -5.65
C PHE A 354 10.27 -2.52 -4.32
N GLU A 355 10.37 -3.66 -3.66
CA GLU A 355 11.14 -3.78 -2.40
C GLU A 355 12.61 -3.32 -2.54
N PRO A 356 13.35 -3.68 -3.62
CA PRO A 356 14.74 -3.25 -3.78
C PRO A 356 14.92 -1.75 -4.03
N LEU A 357 13.85 -0.99 -4.31
CA LEU A 357 13.92 0.47 -4.39
C LEU A 357 14.09 1.13 -3.01
N PHE A 358 13.69 0.42 -1.97
CA PHE A 358 13.66 0.94 -0.60
C PHE A 358 14.70 0.30 0.32
N ASN A 359 15.01 -0.98 0.17
CA ASN A 359 15.93 -1.72 1.04
C ASN A 359 17.05 -2.36 0.24
N ASP A 360 18.25 -2.37 0.79
CA ASP A 360 19.33 -3.22 0.34
C ASP A 360 19.27 -4.55 1.11
N PHE A 361 19.31 -5.66 0.35
CA PHE A 361 19.20 -7.01 0.90
C PHE A 361 20.53 -7.75 0.77
N THR A 362 20.97 -8.38 1.86
CA THR A 362 22.13 -9.24 1.87
C THR A 362 21.78 -10.60 2.46
N SER A 363 22.34 -11.69 1.92
CA SER A 363 22.17 -13.00 2.57
C SER A 363 22.70 -12.96 4.00
N MET A 364 21.93 -13.51 4.95
CA MET A 364 22.37 -13.63 6.34
C MET A 364 23.66 -14.45 6.39
N PRO A 365 24.70 -14.01 7.13
CA PRO A 365 25.93 -14.77 7.30
C PRO A 365 25.66 -16.19 7.81
N GLN A 366 26.51 -17.14 7.41
CA GLN A 366 26.41 -18.51 7.90
C GLN A 366 26.63 -18.54 9.43
N GLY A 367 25.73 -19.19 10.16
CA GLY A 367 25.73 -19.24 11.62
C GLY A 367 24.58 -20.07 12.18
N SER A 368 24.50 -20.15 13.53
CA SER A 368 23.46 -20.88 14.24
C SER A 368 22.08 -20.37 13.86
N LEU A 369 21.84 -19.07 14.00
CA LEU A 369 20.54 -18.46 13.74
C LEU A 369 20.03 -18.75 12.32
N ARG A 370 20.88 -18.53 11.28
CA ARG A 370 20.47 -18.80 9.90
C ARG A 370 20.07 -20.26 9.70
N SER A 371 20.86 -21.18 10.27
CA SER A 371 20.61 -22.61 10.15
C SER A 371 19.31 -23.03 10.86
N GLU A 372 19.04 -22.44 12.02
CA GLU A 372 17.85 -22.71 12.82
C GLU A 372 16.59 -22.15 12.14
N LEU A 373 16.64 -20.95 11.55
CA LEU A 373 15.53 -20.37 10.80
C LEU A 373 15.17 -21.21 9.57
N LEU A 374 16.18 -21.67 8.81
CA LEU A 374 15.94 -22.57 7.66
C LEU A 374 15.39 -23.93 8.11
N ALA A 375 15.94 -24.51 9.17
CA ALA A 375 15.45 -25.77 9.72
C ALA A 375 14.03 -25.64 10.31
N MET A 376 13.68 -24.48 10.85
CA MET A 376 12.32 -24.18 11.33
C MET A 376 11.34 -24.13 10.14
N ALA A 377 11.69 -23.45 9.07
CA ALA A 377 10.89 -23.38 7.86
C ALA A 377 10.68 -24.78 7.24
N GLU A 378 11.73 -25.62 7.20
CA GLU A 378 11.65 -27.00 6.74
C GLU A 378 10.73 -27.85 7.63
N ARG A 379 10.87 -27.77 8.96
CA ARG A 379 10.00 -28.48 9.92
C ARG A 379 8.53 -28.08 9.78
N ASP A 380 8.28 -26.79 9.48
CA ASP A 380 6.94 -26.29 9.24
C ASP A 380 6.41 -26.65 7.84
N GLY A 381 7.26 -27.16 6.95
CA GLY A 381 6.90 -27.48 5.57
C GLY A 381 6.67 -26.25 4.69
N VAL A 382 7.27 -25.13 5.05
CA VAL A 382 7.29 -23.89 4.25
C VAL A 382 8.61 -23.84 3.49
N PRO A 383 8.62 -24.01 2.14
CA PRO A 383 9.86 -23.93 1.39
C PRO A 383 10.40 -22.50 1.40
N VAL A 384 11.65 -22.35 1.82
CA VAL A 384 12.37 -21.07 1.89
C VAL A 384 13.73 -21.25 1.20
N GLU A 385 14.04 -20.34 0.26
CA GLU A 385 15.29 -20.36 -0.51
C GLU A 385 16.47 -19.81 0.30
N ASP A 386 16.25 -18.68 1.00
CA ASP A 386 17.30 -17.99 1.74
C ASP A 386 16.73 -17.16 2.90
N VAL A 387 17.61 -16.75 3.82
CA VAL A 387 17.36 -15.75 4.84
C VAL A 387 18.15 -14.51 4.49
N LEU A 388 17.46 -13.41 4.28
CA LEU A 388 18.02 -12.11 3.93
C LEU A 388 17.98 -11.17 5.12
N VAL A 389 18.95 -10.27 5.17
CA VAL A 389 19.00 -9.13 6.08
C VAL A 389 18.73 -7.86 5.30
N ALA A 390 17.74 -7.08 5.74
CA ALA A 390 17.43 -5.77 5.20
C ALA A 390 18.07 -4.67 6.04
N ASP A 391 18.62 -3.63 5.40
CA ASP A 391 19.31 -2.48 6.01
C ASP A 391 18.34 -1.45 6.63
N ALA A 392 17.40 -1.92 7.44
CA ALA A 392 16.33 -1.10 8.02
C ALA A 392 16.86 -0.02 8.98
N SER A 393 17.98 -0.28 9.66
CA SER A 393 18.60 0.67 10.60
C SER A 393 19.00 2.00 9.96
N ARG A 394 19.11 2.06 8.66
CA ARG A 394 19.30 3.31 7.90
C ARG A 394 18.13 4.28 8.05
N ARG A 395 16.93 3.77 8.36
CA ARG A 395 15.68 4.55 8.41
C ARG A 395 15.01 4.53 9.77
N THR A 396 15.09 3.42 10.47
CA THR A 396 14.31 3.20 11.68
C THR A 396 15.05 2.35 12.71
N THR A 397 14.65 2.49 13.95
CA THR A 397 15.02 1.57 15.02
C THR A 397 13.99 0.46 15.22
N ALA A 398 12.88 0.50 14.51
CA ALA A 398 11.80 -0.48 14.64
C ALA A 398 12.28 -1.90 14.30
N LEU A 399 11.77 -2.87 15.05
CA LEU A 399 12.05 -4.29 14.86
C LEU A 399 10.98 -4.88 13.94
N ASN A 400 11.42 -5.61 12.90
CA ASN A 400 10.51 -6.30 11.99
C ASN A 400 11.21 -7.48 11.28
N ALA A 401 10.41 -8.42 10.77
CA ALA A 401 10.79 -9.43 9.80
C ALA A 401 9.57 -9.74 8.93
N TYR A 402 9.74 -10.41 7.79
CA TYR A 402 8.64 -10.87 6.95
C TYR A 402 9.09 -11.99 6.02
N VAL A 403 8.14 -12.76 5.48
CA VAL A 403 8.40 -13.72 4.41
C VAL A 403 7.99 -13.11 3.07
N SER A 404 8.95 -12.98 2.16
CA SER A 404 8.77 -12.43 0.82
C SER A 404 8.94 -13.51 -0.25
N GLY A 405 8.25 -13.36 -1.40
CA GLY A 405 8.34 -14.30 -2.52
C GLY A 405 7.26 -15.38 -2.50
N PHE A 406 7.35 -16.35 -3.47
CA PHE A 406 6.28 -17.32 -3.75
C PHE A 406 6.80 -18.72 -3.89
N GLY A 407 6.07 -19.70 -3.37
CA GLY A 407 6.41 -21.08 -3.53
C GLY A 407 7.87 -21.36 -3.17
N ALA A 408 8.65 -21.90 -4.10
CA ALA A 408 10.06 -22.20 -3.89
C ALA A 408 10.99 -20.97 -3.86
N THR A 409 10.52 -19.79 -4.26
CA THR A 409 11.33 -18.55 -4.23
C THR A 409 11.09 -17.71 -2.96
N ARG A 410 10.41 -18.27 -1.95
CA ARG A 410 10.21 -17.59 -0.67
C ARG A 410 11.53 -17.34 0.03
N ARG A 411 11.66 -16.18 0.63
CA ARG A 411 12.81 -15.75 1.42
C ARG A 411 12.30 -15.19 2.74
N ILE A 412 12.96 -15.55 3.83
CA ILE A 412 12.78 -14.86 5.10
C ILE A 412 13.60 -13.59 5.04
N VAL A 413 13.01 -12.45 5.36
CA VAL A 413 13.68 -11.16 5.43
C VAL A 413 13.64 -10.70 6.89
N VAL A 414 14.82 -10.47 7.48
CA VAL A 414 14.97 -10.00 8.85
C VAL A 414 15.60 -8.62 8.82
N TYR A 415 15.04 -7.68 9.57
CA TYR A 415 15.67 -6.36 9.71
C TYR A 415 16.95 -6.47 10.54
N ASP A 416 17.99 -5.74 10.13
CA ASP A 416 19.24 -5.63 10.88
C ASP A 416 19.05 -5.07 12.30
N THR A 417 17.96 -4.33 12.52
CA THR A 417 17.53 -3.88 13.85
C THR A 417 17.05 -5.03 14.73
N LEU A 418 16.31 -6.01 14.16
CA LEU A 418 15.80 -7.17 14.90
C LEU A 418 16.93 -8.12 15.31
N LEU A 419 18.03 -8.20 14.54
CA LEU A 419 19.20 -9.02 14.87
C LEU A 419 19.93 -8.58 16.16
N LYS A 420 19.56 -7.44 16.74
CA LYS A 420 20.04 -6.98 18.04
C LYS A 420 19.28 -7.62 19.23
N ALA A 421 18.15 -8.27 18.96
CA ALA A 421 17.38 -9.02 19.95
C ALA A 421 18.01 -10.40 20.20
N PRO A 422 17.67 -11.09 21.31
CA PRO A 422 18.03 -12.49 21.51
C PRO A 422 17.59 -13.38 20.34
N GLU A 423 18.43 -14.35 19.94
CA GLU A 423 18.14 -15.25 18.79
C GLU A 423 16.78 -15.94 18.95
N SER A 424 16.43 -16.38 20.17
CA SER A 424 15.14 -17.02 20.45
C SER A 424 13.93 -16.11 20.19
N GLU A 425 14.07 -14.79 20.37
CA GLU A 425 13.01 -13.84 20.03
C GLU A 425 12.92 -13.62 18.51
N VAL A 426 14.09 -13.61 17.81
CA VAL A 426 14.11 -13.55 16.33
C VAL A 426 13.44 -14.78 15.73
N GLU A 427 13.71 -15.98 16.30
CA GLU A 427 13.06 -17.23 15.88
C GLU A 427 11.55 -17.17 16.04
N LEU A 428 11.04 -16.58 17.11
CA LEU A 428 9.59 -16.42 17.33
C LEU A 428 8.93 -15.45 16.36
N VAL A 429 9.61 -14.35 16.03
CA VAL A 429 9.12 -13.44 14.99
C VAL A 429 9.05 -14.19 13.65
N VAL A 430 10.11 -14.93 13.30
CA VAL A 430 10.12 -15.71 12.06
C VAL A 430 9.09 -16.85 12.08
N ALA A 431 8.86 -17.51 13.22
CA ALA A 431 7.80 -18.51 13.37
C ALA A 431 6.40 -17.92 13.10
N HIS A 432 6.16 -16.67 13.51
CA HIS A 432 4.94 -15.93 13.21
C HIS A 432 4.82 -15.69 11.69
N GLU A 433 5.90 -15.22 11.04
CA GLU A 433 5.94 -14.99 9.60
C GLU A 433 5.74 -16.28 8.78
N LEU A 434 6.31 -17.40 9.25
CA LEU A 434 6.06 -18.70 8.65
C LEU A 434 4.58 -19.10 8.77
N GLY A 435 3.89 -18.68 9.83
CA GLY A 435 2.44 -18.84 9.97
C GLY A 435 1.66 -18.21 8.82
N HIS A 436 1.98 -16.97 8.45
CA HIS A 436 1.39 -16.31 7.29
C HIS A 436 1.66 -17.05 5.98
N ALA A 437 2.90 -17.49 5.79
CA ALA A 437 3.30 -18.24 4.61
C ALA A 437 2.61 -19.61 4.52
N LYS A 438 2.45 -20.29 5.66
CA LYS A 438 1.78 -21.59 5.80
C LYS A 438 0.30 -21.53 5.48
N HIS A 439 -0.36 -20.49 5.94
CA HIS A 439 -1.80 -20.30 5.73
C HIS A 439 -2.13 -19.56 4.43
N ALA A 440 -1.13 -19.22 3.61
CA ALA A 440 -1.29 -18.46 2.36
C ALA A 440 -2.04 -17.13 2.52
N ASP A 441 -1.86 -16.44 3.65
CA ASP A 441 -2.55 -15.20 4.03
C ASP A 441 -2.40 -14.11 2.98
N VAL A 442 -1.24 -14.06 2.40
CA VAL A 442 -0.88 -13.21 1.27
C VAL A 442 -1.76 -13.46 0.05
N LEU A 443 -2.01 -14.73 -0.29
CA LEU A 443 -2.88 -15.08 -1.42
C LEU A 443 -4.33 -14.65 -1.12
N ASP A 444 -4.82 -14.98 0.06
CA ASP A 444 -6.18 -14.64 0.49
C ASP A 444 -6.40 -13.14 0.51
N GLY A 445 -5.45 -12.38 1.07
CA GLY A 445 -5.46 -10.92 1.08
C GLY A 445 -5.44 -10.32 -0.32
N THR A 446 -4.60 -10.87 -1.22
CA THR A 446 -4.53 -10.40 -2.62
C THR A 446 -5.81 -10.72 -3.40
N LEU A 447 -6.39 -11.90 -3.23
CA LEU A 447 -7.66 -12.24 -3.86
C LEU A 447 -8.78 -11.31 -3.38
N LEU A 448 -8.84 -11.06 -2.07
CA LEU A 448 -9.81 -10.13 -1.48
C LEU A 448 -9.59 -8.70 -2.00
N GLY A 449 -8.35 -8.23 -2.04
CA GLY A 449 -7.97 -6.92 -2.59
C GLY A 449 -8.33 -6.79 -4.08
N GLY A 450 -8.08 -7.83 -4.88
CA GLY A 450 -8.46 -7.89 -6.29
C GLY A 450 -9.98 -7.83 -6.50
N LEU A 451 -10.74 -8.55 -5.67
CA LEU A 451 -12.21 -8.51 -5.69
C LEU A 451 -12.73 -7.11 -5.29
N LEU A 452 -12.12 -6.47 -4.28
CA LEU A 452 -12.45 -5.10 -3.87
C LEU A 452 -12.13 -4.10 -4.99
N ALA A 453 -11.01 -4.26 -5.70
CA ALA A 453 -10.66 -3.43 -6.85
C ALA A 453 -11.68 -3.60 -8.00
N ALA A 454 -12.10 -4.84 -8.28
CA ALA A 454 -13.15 -5.12 -9.26
C ALA A 454 -14.49 -4.51 -8.85
N PHE A 455 -14.88 -4.65 -7.59
CA PHE A 455 -16.07 -4.03 -6.99
C PHE A 455 -16.03 -2.51 -7.12
N GLY A 456 -14.88 -1.89 -6.79
CA GLY A 456 -14.63 -0.47 -6.96
C GLY A 456 -14.78 0.00 -8.41
N ALA A 457 -14.23 -0.75 -9.39
CA ALA A 457 -14.35 -0.42 -10.81
C ALA A 457 -15.84 -0.45 -11.31
N ILE A 458 -16.62 -1.41 -10.83
CA ILE A 458 -18.07 -1.46 -11.10
C ILE A 458 -18.78 -0.29 -10.41
N GLY A 459 -18.44 -0.01 -9.16
CA GLY A 459 -18.95 1.11 -8.38
C GLY A 459 -18.69 2.46 -9.05
N LEU A 460 -17.47 2.68 -9.56
CA LEU A 460 -17.12 3.88 -10.33
C LEU A 460 -18.05 4.08 -11.55
N PHE A 461 -18.33 3.01 -12.30
CA PHE A 461 -19.28 3.09 -13.43
C PHE A 461 -20.66 3.55 -12.99
N LEU A 462 -21.13 3.09 -11.85
CA LEU A 462 -22.45 3.45 -11.32
C LEU A 462 -22.49 4.86 -10.75
N LEU A 463 -21.42 5.32 -10.08
CA LEU A 463 -21.33 6.59 -9.35
C LEU A 463 -21.03 7.79 -10.25
N VAL A 464 -20.19 7.64 -11.27
CA VAL A 464 -19.80 8.78 -12.13
C VAL A 464 -21.00 9.42 -12.83
N GLY A 465 -22.01 8.63 -13.22
CA GLY A 465 -23.21 9.15 -13.88
C GLY A 465 -23.96 10.23 -13.07
N PRO A 466 -24.36 9.96 -11.82
CA PRO A 466 -25.00 10.94 -10.94
C PRO A 466 -24.13 12.19 -10.65
N LEU A 467 -22.80 12.05 -10.61
CA LEU A 467 -21.88 13.13 -10.29
C LEU A 467 -21.61 14.12 -11.44
N ARG A 468 -21.99 13.78 -12.68
CA ARG A 468 -21.73 14.60 -13.88
C ARG A 468 -22.13 16.07 -13.73
N ARG A 469 -23.31 16.33 -13.16
CA ARG A 469 -23.84 17.70 -13.00
C ARG A 469 -23.04 18.54 -12.01
N ARG A 470 -22.49 17.89 -10.97
CA ARG A 470 -21.72 18.57 -9.91
C ARG A 470 -20.28 18.79 -10.32
N THR A 471 -19.68 17.83 -11.00
CA THR A 471 -18.26 17.81 -11.33
C THR A 471 -17.94 18.48 -12.67
N GLY A 472 -18.91 18.73 -13.52
CA GLY A 472 -18.72 19.32 -14.85
C GLY A 472 -18.02 18.39 -15.86
N ILE A 473 -17.97 17.05 -15.58
CA ILE A 473 -17.41 16.05 -16.49
C ILE A 473 -18.49 15.39 -17.32
N ALA A 474 -18.21 15.13 -18.60
CA ALA A 474 -19.17 14.50 -19.50
C ALA A 474 -19.23 12.96 -19.34
N SER A 475 -18.08 12.32 -19.17
CA SER A 475 -17.95 10.86 -19.05
C SER A 475 -16.57 10.48 -18.48
N VAL A 476 -16.39 9.20 -18.09
CA VAL A 476 -15.09 8.64 -17.72
C VAL A 476 -14.06 8.71 -18.86
N ALA A 477 -14.53 8.76 -20.13
CA ALA A 477 -13.68 8.94 -21.31
C ALA A 477 -13.05 10.34 -21.41
N ASP A 478 -13.53 11.32 -20.64
CA ASP A 478 -12.95 12.66 -20.54
C ASP A 478 -11.73 12.64 -19.60
N PRO A 479 -10.53 13.05 -20.01
CA PRO A 479 -9.37 13.11 -19.13
C PRO A 479 -9.58 13.92 -17.85
N ARG A 480 -10.51 14.88 -17.83
CA ARG A 480 -10.86 15.65 -16.63
C ARG A 480 -11.56 14.82 -15.54
N ALA A 481 -12.04 13.62 -15.91
CA ALA A 481 -12.67 12.70 -14.95
C ALA A 481 -11.69 12.13 -13.92
N ILE A 482 -10.37 12.20 -14.17
CA ILE A 482 -9.33 11.65 -13.30
C ILE A 482 -9.48 12.12 -11.87
N GLY A 483 -9.75 13.41 -11.64
CA GLY A 483 -9.92 13.91 -10.28
C GLY A 483 -11.08 13.26 -9.54
N VAL A 484 -12.23 13.07 -10.23
CA VAL A 484 -13.37 12.36 -9.64
C VAL A 484 -13.04 10.89 -9.37
N LEU A 485 -12.30 10.25 -10.29
CA LEU A 485 -11.88 8.86 -10.12
C LEU A 485 -10.93 8.71 -8.94
N MET A 486 -9.89 9.54 -8.82
CA MET A 486 -8.97 9.57 -7.68
C MET A 486 -9.71 9.84 -6.37
N GLY A 487 -10.57 10.84 -6.33
CA GLY A 487 -11.35 11.15 -5.13
C GLY A 487 -12.28 10.01 -4.71
N LEU A 488 -12.96 9.34 -5.66
CA LEU A 488 -13.80 8.18 -5.35
C LEU A 488 -12.97 6.98 -4.88
N MET A 489 -11.78 6.77 -5.44
CA MET A 489 -10.86 5.73 -4.96
C MET A 489 -10.42 5.99 -3.54
N THR A 490 -9.98 7.21 -3.22
CA THR A 490 -9.63 7.61 -1.85
C THR A 490 -10.78 7.39 -0.86
N LEU A 491 -12.00 7.80 -1.22
CA LEU A 491 -13.17 7.58 -0.36
C LEU A 491 -13.50 6.08 -0.22
N ALA A 492 -13.30 5.29 -1.27
CA ALA A 492 -13.52 3.84 -1.22
C ALA A 492 -12.51 3.16 -0.27
N SER A 493 -11.22 3.55 -0.31
CA SER A 493 -10.21 3.06 0.63
C SER A 493 -10.60 3.39 2.07
N LEU A 494 -10.91 4.64 2.38
CA LEU A 494 -11.31 5.06 3.73
C LEU A 494 -12.50 4.25 4.30
N VAL A 495 -13.39 3.76 3.43
CA VAL A 495 -14.52 2.91 3.85
C VAL A 495 -14.12 1.44 3.98
N SER A 496 -13.18 0.95 3.13
CA SER A 496 -12.78 -0.46 3.14
C SER A 496 -11.73 -0.78 4.20
N ASP A 497 -10.86 0.17 4.55
CA ASP A 497 -9.73 -0.05 5.45
C ASP A 497 -10.14 -0.58 6.85
N PRO A 498 -11.18 -0.05 7.53
CA PRO A 498 -11.62 -0.59 8.81
C PRO A 498 -12.07 -2.05 8.74
N ALA A 499 -12.71 -2.46 7.64
CA ALA A 499 -13.13 -3.84 7.44
C ALA A 499 -11.93 -4.76 7.16
N GLN A 500 -10.94 -4.28 6.42
CA GLN A 500 -9.68 -4.99 6.19
C GLN A 500 -8.89 -5.13 7.49
N ASN A 501 -8.76 -4.07 8.29
CA ASN A 501 -8.13 -4.11 9.60
C ASN A 501 -8.76 -5.17 10.53
N LEU A 502 -10.09 -5.28 10.52
CA LEU A 502 -10.77 -6.32 11.30
C LEU A 502 -10.33 -7.73 10.85
N ILE A 503 -10.27 -7.98 9.55
CA ILE A 503 -9.84 -9.27 9.00
C ILE A 503 -8.37 -9.54 9.36
N THR A 504 -7.51 -8.57 9.15
CA THR A 504 -6.06 -8.68 9.39
C THR A 504 -5.77 -9.00 10.85
N ARG A 505 -6.43 -8.35 11.83
CA ARG A 505 -6.26 -8.68 13.25
C ARG A 505 -6.55 -10.16 13.58
N HIS A 506 -7.51 -10.78 12.91
CA HIS A 506 -7.79 -12.20 13.12
C HIS A 506 -6.74 -13.10 12.44
N VAL A 507 -6.22 -12.68 11.30
CA VAL A 507 -5.11 -13.34 10.60
C VAL A 507 -3.85 -13.29 11.45
N GLU A 508 -3.51 -12.13 12.01
CA GLU A 508 -2.40 -11.92 12.94
C GLU A 508 -2.50 -12.81 14.18
N ALA A 509 -3.69 -12.87 14.78
CA ALA A 509 -3.90 -13.76 15.94
C ALA A 509 -3.72 -15.24 15.57
N ARG A 510 -4.02 -15.66 14.34
CA ARG A 510 -3.72 -17.01 13.85
C ARG A 510 -2.22 -17.25 13.70
N ALA A 511 -1.49 -16.28 13.16
CA ALA A 511 -0.04 -16.35 13.03
C ALA A 511 0.64 -16.43 14.41
N ASP A 512 0.13 -15.72 15.43
CA ASP A 512 0.59 -15.84 16.81
C ASP A 512 0.39 -17.25 17.39
N VAL A 513 -0.79 -17.83 17.18
CA VAL A 513 -1.07 -19.20 17.60
C VAL A 513 -0.17 -20.19 16.88
N HIS A 514 0.07 -19.98 15.58
CA HIS A 514 0.99 -20.79 14.79
C HIS A 514 2.42 -20.74 15.34
N ALA A 515 2.93 -19.54 15.67
CA ALA A 515 4.24 -19.37 16.29
C ALA A 515 4.34 -20.12 17.63
N LEU A 516 3.31 -20.03 18.48
CA LEU A 516 3.22 -20.74 19.74
C LEU A 516 3.14 -22.28 19.56
N ASP A 517 2.43 -22.75 18.54
CA ASP A 517 2.33 -24.19 18.21
C ASP A 517 3.67 -24.74 17.70
N LEU A 518 4.39 -23.95 16.89
CA LEU A 518 5.67 -24.33 16.29
C LEU A 518 6.82 -24.35 17.31
N THR A 519 6.87 -23.35 18.19
CA THR A 519 7.98 -23.15 19.14
C THR A 519 7.72 -23.75 20.51
N ARG A 520 6.46 -23.88 20.93
CA ARG A 520 6.05 -24.31 22.28
C ARG A 520 6.64 -23.47 23.41
N ASP A 521 7.02 -22.22 23.14
CA ASP A 521 7.64 -21.31 24.11
C ASP A 521 6.84 -20.01 24.30
N PRO A 522 5.76 -20.04 25.09
CA PRO A 522 4.97 -18.85 25.38
C PRO A 522 5.73 -17.81 26.22
N ALA A 523 6.77 -18.21 26.97
CA ALA A 523 7.54 -17.29 27.81
C ALA A 523 8.40 -16.36 26.92
N THR A 524 9.13 -16.92 25.95
CA THR A 524 9.89 -16.12 24.98
C THR A 524 8.95 -15.32 24.07
N PHE A 525 7.77 -15.86 23.70
CA PHE A 525 6.76 -15.11 22.95
C PHE A 525 6.33 -13.83 23.69
N VAL A 526 6.05 -13.91 24.98
CA VAL A 526 5.69 -12.74 25.81
C VAL A 526 6.88 -11.76 25.90
N ALA A 527 8.11 -12.25 26.07
CA ALA A 527 9.31 -11.40 26.10
C ALA A 527 9.50 -10.67 24.75
N MET A 528 9.35 -11.35 23.64
CA MET A 528 9.40 -10.81 22.29
C MET A 528 8.33 -9.74 22.07
N GLN A 529 7.05 -10.02 22.43
CA GLN A 529 5.97 -9.05 22.30
C GLN A 529 6.20 -7.79 23.14
N LYS A 530 6.75 -7.93 24.35
CA LYS A 530 7.15 -6.78 25.18
C LYS A 530 8.27 -5.98 24.54
N ARG A 531 9.28 -6.64 23.97
CA ARG A 531 10.38 -5.96 23.27
C ARG A 531 9.88 -5.20 22.06
N LEU A 532 9.06 -5.83 21.21
CA LEU A 532 8.45 -5.18 20.04
C LEU A 532 7.64 -3.95 20.46
N ALA A 533 6.78 -4.08 21.47
CA ALA A 533 5.96 -2.99 21.97
C ALA A 533 6.79 -1.80 22.50
N ILE A 534 7.86 -2.08 23.25
CA ILE A 534 8.71 -1.04 23.85
C ILE A 534 9.56 -0.35 22.77
N THR A 535 10.18 -1.12 21.88
CA THR A 535 11.08 -0.59 20.84
C THR A 535 10.32 0.16 19.78
N ASN A 536 9.17 -0.37 19.30
CA ASN A 536 8.34 0.25 18.29
C ASN A 536 7.37 1.29 18.88
N ILE A 537 7.35 1.47 20.20
CA ILE A 537 6.47 2.38 20.96
C ILE A 537 5.00 2.16 20.58
N SER A 538 4.56 0.90 20.60
CA SER A 538 3.19 0.52 20.25
C SER A 538 2.19 1.06 21.27
N ASP A 539 1.00 1.44 20.81
CA ASP A 539 -0.10 1.77 21.71
C ASP A 539 -0.56 0.52 22.46
N LEU A 540 -0.50 0.60 23.80
CA LEU A 540 -0.82 -0.50 24.70
C LEU A 540 -2.30 -0.54 25.12
N SER A 541 -3.06 0.50 24.82
CA SER A 541 -4.47 0.63 25.21
C SER A 541 -5.21 1.51 24.20
N PRO A 542 -5.29 1.11 22.92
CA PRO A 542 -5.85 1.94 21.86
C PRO A 542 -7.31 2.29 22.14
N ASP A 543 -7.68 3.54 21.81
CA ASP A 543 -9.09 3.95 21.79
C ASP A 543 -9.90 3.08 20.82
N ALA A 544 -11.14 2.79 21.16
CA ALA A 544 -11.98 1.89 20.38
C ALA A 544 -12.18 2.36 18.92
N VAL A 545 -12.26 3.69 18.70
CA VAL A 545 -12.41 4.25 17.35
C VAL A 545 -11.12 4.11 16.57
N GLU A 546 -9.99 4.39 17.18
CA GLU A 546 -8.66 4.23 16.59
C GLU A 546 -8.38 2.79 16.25
N TYR A 547 -8.65 1.90 17.18
CA TYR A 547 -8.49 0.46 17.00
C TYR A 547 -9.28 -0.06 15.78
N VAL A 548 -10.53 0.39 15.60
CA VAL A 548 -11.34 0.00 14.44
C VAL A 548 -10.81 0.61 13.14
N LEU A 549 -10.43 1.89 13.17
CA LEU A 549 -10.05 2.62 11.96
C LEU A 549 -8.64 2.26 11.47
N TYR A 550 -7.69 2.03 12.39
CA TYR A 550 -6.27 2.03 12.03
C TYR A 550 -5.48 0.80 12.46
N ALA A 551 -5.91 0.07 13.50
CA ALA A 551 -5.13 -1.06 13.98
C ALA A 551 -5.27 -2.27 13.05
N SER A 552 -4.23 -2.57 12.29
CA SER A 552 -4.13 -3.79 11.49
C SER A 552 -3.74 -5.02 12.32
N HIS A 553 -3.11 -4.82 13.49
CA HIS A 553 -2.69 -5.87 14.43
C HIS A 553 -3.46 -5.78 15.74
N PRO A 554 -3.65 -6.89 16.47
CA PRO A 554 -4.07 -6.82 17.85
C PRO A 554 -3.02 -6.07 18.68
N SER A 555 -3.44 -5.35 19.73
CA SER A 555 -2.49 -4.69 20.63
C SER A 555 -1.55 -5.69 21.29
N SER A 556 -0.33 -5.27 21.64
CA SER A 556 0.64 -6.16 22.31
C SER A 556 0.08 -6.80 23.59
N PRO A 557 -0.70 -6.11 24.45
CA PRO A 557 -1.38 -6.77 25.58
C PRO A 557 -2.39 -7.84 25.16
N GLU A 558 -3.11 -7.68 24.04
CA GLU A 558 -4.00 -8.71 23.50
C GLU A 558 -3.23 -9.94 23.01
N ARG A 559 -2.11 -9.74 22.30
CA ARG A 559 -1.23 -10.82 21.83
C ARG A 559 -0.61 -11.59 23.02
N ILE A 560 -0.18 -10.88 24.08
CA ILE A 560 0.32 -11.48 25.32
C ILE A 560 -0.80 -12.28 26.03
N ALA A 561 -2.00 -11.74 26.12
CA ALA A 561 -3.14 -12.42 26.70
C ALA A 561 -3.53 -13.68 25.90
N LEU A 562 -3.41 -13.64 24.57
CA LEU A 562 -3.60 -14.79 23.69
C LEU A 562 -2.57 -15.90 23.99
N ALA A 563 -1.29 -15.55 24.15
CA ALA A 563 -0.24 -16.51 24.49
C ALA A 563 -0.49 -17.19 25.86
N ARG A 564 -0.97 -16.45 26.85
CA ARG A 564 -1.38 -16.99 28.15
C ARG A 564 -2.59 -17.93 28.06
N SER A 565 -3.58 -17.52 27.23
CA SER A 565 -4.76 -18.37 26.97
C SER A 565 -4.35 -19.67 26.26
N TRP A 566 -3.43 -19.59 25.31
CA TRP A 566 -2.84 -20.73 24.63
C TRP A 566 -2.06 -21.65 25.61
N ALA A 567 -1.25 -21.07 26.50
CA ALA A 567 -0.49 -21.83 27.51
C ALA A 567 -1.42 -22.61 28.46
N ARG A 568 -2.47 -21.97 28.96
CA ARG A 568 -3.50 -22.63 29.78
C ARG A 568 -4.18 -23.78 29.04
N LEU A 569 -4.54 -23.57 27.78
CA LEU A 569 -5.19 -24.56 26.92
C LEU A 569 -4.31 -25.80 26.71
N ASN A 570 -3.00 -25.59 26.54
CA ASN A 570 -2.03 -26.65 26.25
C ASN A 570 -1.34 -27.24 27.51
N GLY A 571 -1.72 -26.80 28.72
CA GLY A 571 -1.11 -27.28 29.95
C GLY A 571 0.37 -26.93 30.12
N VAL A 572 0.81 -25.84 29.43
CA VAL A 572 2.17 -25.30 29.54
C VAL A 572 2.17 -24.20 30.61
N PRO A 573 3.29 -23.99 31.33
CA PRO A 573 3.37 -22.90 32.31
C PRO A 573 2.97 -21.56 31.72
N GLU A 574 2.10 -20.82 32.39
CA GLU A 574 1.68 -19.49 31.97
C GLU A 574 2.78 -18.48 32.24
N PRO A 575 3.22 -17.67 31.23
CA PRO A 575 4.26 -16.66 31.36
C PRO A 575 3.79 -15.39 32.08
#